data_798a12714e4bd7345d4cc2b0a4b5b1b2
#
_entry.id   798a12714e4bd7345d4cc2b0a4b5b1b2
#
_cell.length_a   1.000
_cell.length_b   1.000
_cell.length_c   1.000
_cell.angle_alpha   90.00
_cell.angle_beta   90.00
_cell.angle_gamma   90.00
#
_symmetry.space_group_name_H-M   'P 1'
#
loop_
_entity.id
_entity.type
_entity.pdbx_description
1 polymer ?
#
loop_
_entity_poly.entity_id
_entity_poly.type
_entity_poly.pdbx_seq_one_letter_code
_entity_poly.pdbx_strand_id
1 'polypeptide(L)'
;MLGAIIGDIAGSKYEFNNIRHTNFETISEDCFFTDDTVCTIACMDWLLHAEKRNKQTAVQYLQKWTRKYPNAGYGGRFRNWVFSNDPKPYGSYGNGSAMRISPVAWAAKDIKELMDLVDNFTRITHNHPEGIKGAFVTAVCVYDALQGKSKKAIKEHMLHAYPEISSFDYETLRKTYHFNETCQQSVPQAIYSFLISNGFEDCVKKTISIGGDCDTTAAISCAIAEAYYKKIPATIVEKAMRKLPKEMITIIDEFNLKYGK
;
A
#
# COMPACT_ATOMS: atom_id res chain seq x y z
N MET A 1 4.99 0.08 -11.70
CA MET A 1 4.20 0.10 -10.46
C MET A 1 4.68 1.25 -9.58
N LEU A 2 3.85 2.26 -9.42
CA LEU A 2 4.17 3.50 -8.70
C LEU A 2 3.03 3.95 -7.77
N GLY A 3 1.81 3.41 -7.95
CA GLY A 3 0.62 3.93 -7.26
C GLY A 3 0.75 3.95 -5.74
N ALA A 4 1.22 2.86 -5.12
CA ALA A 4 1.44 2.83 -3.67
C ALA A 4 2.44 3.90 -3.21
N ILE A 5 3.56 4.03 -3.91
CA ILE A 5 4.62 4.99 -3.61
C ILE A 5 4.12 6.44 -3.77
N ILE A 6 3.35 6.72 -4.82
CA ILE A 6 2.75 8.05 -5.03
C ILE A 6 1.71 8.35 -3.95
N GLY A 7 0.92 7.35 -3.55
CA GLY A 7 -0.05 7.50 -2.47
C GLY A 7 0.60 7.87 -1.14
N ASP A 8 1.64 7.12 -0.76
CA ASP A 8 2.47 7.40 0.41
C ASP A 8 3.02 8.85 0.38
N ILE A 9 3.77 9.18 -0.67
CA ILE A 9 4.38 10.52 -0.80
C ILE A 9 3.31 11.62 -0.74
N ALA A 10 2.17 11.45 -1.42
CA ALA A 10 1.10 12.44 -1.42
C ALA A 10 0.44 12.61 -0.05
N GLY A 11 0.30 11.51 0.70
CA GLY A 11 -0.33 11.48 2.02
C GLY A 11 0.58 11.95 3.15
N SER A 12 1.91 11.78 3.01
CA SER A 12 2.91 11.91 4.08
C SER A 12 2.80 13.17 4.94
N LYS A 13 2.60 14.33 4.34
CA LYS A 13 2.49 15.60 5.08
C LYS A 13 1.14 15.79 5.78
N TYR A 14 0.15 14.97 5.43
CA TYR A 14 -1.21 15.05 5.96
C TYR A 14 -1.52 13.99 7.02
N GLU A 15 -0.62 13.04 7.27
CA GLU A 15 -0.81 11.96 8.23
C GLU A 15 -1.22 12.49 9.62
N PHE A 16 -0.48 13.45 10.15
CA PHE A 16 -0.77 14.07 11.44
C PHE A 16 -1.45 15.46 11.34
N ASN A 17 -1.61 16.00 10.12
CA ASN A 17 -2.24 17.27 9.83
C ASN A 17 -3.35 17.09 8.79
N ASN A 18 -4.36 16.29 9.14
CA ASN A 18 -5.40 15.90 8.22
C ASN A 18 -6.13 17.10 7.60
N ILE A 19 -6.36 17.03 6.29
CA ILE A 19 -7.23 17.93 5.54
C ILE A 19 -8.54 17.26 5.18
N ARG A 20 -9.61 18.07 5.00
CA ARG A 20 -10.95 17.55 4.72
C ARG A 20 -11.52 18.09 3.41
N HIS A 21 -10.65 18.42 2.45
CA HIS A 21 -11.00 18.94 1.13
C HIS A 21 -10.07 18.35 0.05
N THR A 22 -10.51 18.41 -1.19
CA THR A 22 -9.78 17.87 -2.36
C THR A 22 -9.00 18.95 -3.14
N ASN A 23 -9.06 20.20 -2.70
CA ASN A 23 -8.36 21.31 -3.36
C ASN A 23 -6.94 21.46 -2.79
N PHE A 24 -6.02 20.61 -3.20
CA PHE A 24 -4.61 20.66 -2.86
C PHE A 24 -3.75 20.13 -4.01
N GLU A 25 -2.49 20.50 -4.01
CA GLU A 25 -1.51 19.97 -4.94
C GLU A 25 -1.15 18.53 -4.54
N THR A 26 -1.29 17.59 -5.48
CA THR A 26 -1.12 16.14 -5.22
C THR A 26 0.27 15.80 -4.69
N ILE A 27 1.32 16.34 -5.30
CA ILE A 27 2.71 16.23 -4.80
C ILE A 27 3.29 17.65 -4.73
N SER A 28 3.48 18.15 -3.53
CA SER A 28 4.13 19.44 -3.24
C SER A 28 5.58 19.26 -2.75
N GLU A 29 6.27 20.38 -2.55
CA GLU A 29 7.67 20.33 -2.06
C GLU A 29 7.79 19.72 -0.66
N ASP A 30 6.79 19.83 0.20
CA ASP A 30 6.78 19.31 1.56
C ASP A 30 6.46 17.80 1.64
N CYS A 31 6.09 17.17 0.53
CA CYS A 31 5.84 15.74 0.49
C CYS A 31 7.16 14.96 0.52
N PHE A 32 7.17 13.81 1.20
CA PHE A 32 8.31 12.90 1.35
C PHE A 32 7.83 11.45 1.35
N PHE A 33 8.72 10.49 1.19
CA PHE A 33 8.37 9.07 1.33
C PHE A 33 8.47 8.62 2.79
N THR A 34 7.64 7.65 3.17
CA THR A 34 7.61 7.06 4.52
C THR A 34 7.96 5.58 4.49
N ASP A 35 7.68 4.86 5.58
CA ASP A 35 7.89 3.41 5.66
C ASP A 35 7.01 2.62 4.71
N ASP A 36 5.88 3.15 4.26
CA ASP A 36 5.07 2.56 3.18
C ASP A 36 5.89 2.33 1.92
N THR A 37 6.58 3.38 1.45
CA THR A 37 7.47 3.27 0.29
C THR A 37 8.63 2.32 0.55
N VAL A 38 9.33 2.46 1.70
CA VAL A 38 10.49 1.60 2.02
C VAL A 38 10.09 0.13 2.05
N CYS A 39 8.97 -0.21 2.67
CA CYS A 39 8.48 -1.59 2.76
C CYS A 39 7.95 -2.10 1.40
N THR A 40 7.37 -1.24 0.57
CA THR A 40 6.95 -1.56 -0.80
C THR A 40 8.16 -1.88 -1.68
N ILE A 41 9.23 -1.07 -1.61
CA ILE A 41 10.50 -1.34 -2.31
C ILE A 41 11.13 -2.63 -1.82
N ALA A 42 11.08 -2.93 -0.51
CA ALA A 42 11.57 -4.20 0.02
C ALA A 42 10.81 -5.40 -0.57
N CYS A 43 9.50 -5.28 -0.76
CA CYS A 43 8.69 -6.31 -1.42
C CYS A 43 9.06 -6.46 -2.90
N MET A 44 9.25 -5.35 -3.64
CA MET A 44 9.71 -5.40 -5.03
C MET A 44 11.08 -6.08 -5.15
N ASP A 45 12.06 -5.66 -4.34
CA ASP A 45 13.42 -6.21 -4.35
C ASP A 45 13.41 -7.72 -4.02
N TRP A 46 12.60 -8.15 -3.05
CA TRP A 46 12.37 -9.57 -2.76
C TRP A 46 11.81 -10.35 -3.96
N LEU A 47 10.80 -9.80 -4.64
CA LEU A 47 10.19 -10.42 -5.82
C LEU A 47 11.14 -10.47 -7.03
N LEU A 48 12.07 -9.54 -7.14
CA LEU A 48 13.06 -9.47 -8.21
C LEU A 48 14.23 -10.43 -7.99
N HIS A 49 14.81 -10.43 -6.80
CA HIS A 49 16.15 -10.92 -6.55
C HIS A 49 16.24 -12.07 -5.56
N ALA A 50 15.16 -12.42 -4.82
CA ALA A 50 15.22 -13.56 -3.93
C ALA A 50 15.33 -14.87 -4.73
N GLU A 51 16.32 -15.70 -4.42
CA GLU A 51 16.48 -17.02 -5.02
C GLU A 51 15.24 -17.91 -4.79
N LYS A 52 14.69 -17.84 -3.56
CA LYS A 52 13.43 -18.48 -3.17
C LYS A 52 12.54 -17.44 -2.52
N ARG A 53 11.31 -17.29 -3.00
CA ARG A 53 10.32 -16.35 -2.44
C ARG A 53 9.59 -16.97 -1.26
N ASN A 54 10.27 -17.09 -0.13
CA ASN A 54 9.77 -17.67 1.12
C ASN A 54 9.89 -16.69 2.29
N LYS A 55 9.38 -17.08 3.47
CA LYS A 55 9.39 -16.23 4.69
C LYS A 55 10.81 -15.84 5.13
N GLN A 56 11.77 -16.73 5.01
CA GLN A 56 13.15 -16.44 5.41
C GLN A 56 13.76 -15.31 4.56
N THR A 57 13.63 -15.39 3.25
CA THR A 57 14.14 -14.34 2.35
C THR A 57 13.31 -13.06 2.47
N ALA A 58 11.97 -13.16 2.68
CA ALA A 58 11.14 -11.99 2.94
C ALA A 58 11.62 -11.19 4.16
N VAL A 59 11.99 -11.87 5.25
CA VAL A 59 12.62 -11.23 6.43
C VAL A 59 13.91 -10.49 6.04
N GLN A 60 14.79 -11.15 5.29
CA GLN A 60 16.08 -10.57 4.90
C GLN A 60 15.93 -9.29 4.09
N TYR A 61 15.04 -9.31 3.08
CA TYR A 61 14.80 -8.14 2.21
C TYR A 61 14.09 -7.00 2.96
N LEU A 62 13.12 -7.33 3.80
CA LEU A 62 12.42 -6.31 4.60
C LEU A 62 13.38 -5.66 5.59
N GLN A 63 14.19 -6.44 6.34
CA GLN A 63 15.20 -5.89 7.24
C GLN A 63 16.29 -5.10 6.50
N LYS A 64 16.74 -5.56 5.32
CA LYS A 64 17.73 -4.86 4.49
C LYS A 64 17.30 -3.41 4.22
N TRP A 65 16.10 -3.22 3.70
CA TRP A 65 15.61 -1.90 3.33
C TRP A 65 15.24 -1.04 4.53
N THR A 66 14.55 -1.61 5.52
CA THR A 66 14.12 -0.86 6.70
C THR A 66 15.28 -0.44 7.60
N ARG A 67 16.36 -1.24 7.68
CA ARG A 67 17.61 -0.85 8.39
C ARG A 67 18.37 0.25 7.63
N LYS A 68 18.28 0.28 6.31
CA LYS A 68 18.92 1.32 5.50
C LYS A 68 18.23 2.68 5.63
N TYR A 69 16.93 2.69 5.88
CA TYR A 69 16.10 3.89 6.09
C TYR A 69 15.47 3.90 7.49
N PRO A 70 16.25 3.96 8.58
CA PRO A 70 15.77 3.69 9.95
C PRO A 70 14.79 4.75 10.49
N ASN A 71 14.66 5.89 9.83
CA ASN A 71 13.87 7.04 10.27
C ASN A 71 12.64 7.29 9.38
N ALA A 72 12.16 6.26 8.69
CA ALA A 72 11.04 6.40 7.75
C ALA A 72 9.64 6.37 8.40
N GLY A 73 9.51 6.39 9.72
CA GLY A 73 8.20 6.46 10.39
C GLY A 73 7.69 5.15 11.00
N TYR A 74 8.50 4.10 11.07
CA TYR A 74 8.07 2.78 11.56
C TYR A 74 7.41 2.78 12.94
N GLY A 75 6.30 2.06 13.07
CA GLY A 75 5.69 1.77 14.36
C GLY A 75 6.64 1.05 15.33
N GLY A 76 6.54 1.34 16.62
CA GLY A 76 7.52 0.91 17.64
C GLY A 76 7.75 -0.62 17.68
N ARG A 77 6.70 -1.44 17.59
CA ARG A 77 6.82 -2.91 17.55
C ARG A 77 7.54 -3.40 16.29
N PHE A 78 7.26 -2.78 15.14
CA PHE A 78 7.94 -3.10 13.90
C PHE A 78 9.40 -2.69 13.94
N ARG A 79 9.74 -1.52 14.49
CA ARG A 79 11.13 -1.08 14.70
C ARG A 79 11.93 -2.10 15.51
N ASN A 80 11.37 -2.63 16.60
CA ASN A 80 12.01 -3.69 17.39
C ASN A 80 12.26 -4.95 16.56
N TRP A 81 11.29 -5.34 15.74
CA TRP A 81 11.41 -6.48 14.81
C TRP A 81 12.52 -6.26 13.77
N VAL A 82 12.61 -5.05 13.21
CA VAL A 82 13.63 -4.67 12.20
C VAL A 82 15.05 -4.89 12.72
N PHE A 83 15.32 -4.52 13.97
CA PHE A 83 16.67 -4.62 14.55
C PHE A 83 16.92 -5.93 15.32
N SER A 84 15.95 -6.84 15.37
CA SER A 84 16.13 -8.17 15.96
C SER A 84 17.07 -9.04 15.12
N ASN A 85 17.91 -9.83 15.78
CA ASN A 85 18.72 -10.88 15.14
C ASN A 85 17.92 -12.18 14.91
N ASP A 86 16.81 -12.36 15.64
CA ASP A 86 15.88 -13.48 15.50
C ASP A 86 14.44 -12.93 15.41
N PRO A 87 14.09 -12.28 14.29
CA PRO A 87 12.79 -11.63 14.14
C PRO A 87 11.67 -12.67 14.02
N LYS A 88 10.70 -12.58 14.94
CA LYS A 88 9.52 -13.45 14.97
C LYS A 88 8.25 -12.64 14.69
N PRO A 89 7.23 -13.24 14.09
CA PRO A 89 5.90 -12.60 13.99
C PRO A 89 5.40 -12.22 15.39
N TYR A 90 4.80 -11.05 15.52
CA TYR A 90 4.41 -10.48 16.81
C TYR A 90 2.91 -10.18 16.94
N GLY A 91 2.08 -10.87 16.16
CA GLY A 91 0.62 -10.73 16.22
C GLY A 91 0.11 -9.37 15.77
N SER A 92 0.82 -8.69 14.84
CA SER A 92 0.37 -7.40 14.33
C SER A 92 -0.93 -7.56 13.54
N TYR A 93 -1.84 -6.61 13.73
CA TYR A 93 -3.04 -6.36 12.93
C TYR A 93 -3.04 -4.93 12.35
N GLY A 94 -1.88 -4.27 12.40
CA GLY A 94 -1.67 -2.97 11.78
C GLY A 94 -1.77 -3.00 10.26
N ASN A 95 -2.04 -1.85 9.66
CA ASN A 95 -2.18 -1.68 8.22
C ASN A 95 -0.86 -1.81 7.45
N GLY A 96 0.27 -1.86 8.15
CA GLY A 96 1.61 -2.09 7.61
C GLY A 96 1.77 -3.37 6.78
N SER A 97 0.88 -4.37 6.93
CA SER A 97 0.84 -5.52 6.01
C SER A 97 0.18 -5.20 4.68
N ALA A 98 -0.87 -4.37 4.69
CA ALA A 98 -1.66 -4.01 3.52
C ALA A 98 -0.93 -2.99 2.63
N MET A 99 -0.28 -1.98 3.24
CA MET A 99 0.38 -0.89 2.53
C MET A 99 1.47 -1.36 1.57
N ARG A 100 2.21 -2.41 1.93
CA ARG A 100 3.42 -2.86 1.24
C ARG A 100 3.22 -4.04 0.29
N ILE A 101 2.01 -4.63 0.22
CA ILE A 101 1.79 -5.92 -0.43
C ILE A 101 1.48 -5.83 -1.93
N SER A 102 1.13 -4.66 -2.42
CA SER A 102 0.69 -4.47 -3.80
C SER A 102 1.63 -5.02 -4.89
N PRO A 103 2.99 -5.02 -4.75
CA PRO A 103 3.88 -5.60 -5.75
C PRO A 103 3.62 -7.08 -6.03
N VAL A 104 3.14 -7.83 -5.03
CA VAL A 104 2.84 -9.25 -5.17
C VAL A 104 1.79 -9.51 -6.26
N ALA A 105 0.78 -8.64 -6.37
CA ALA A 105 -0.27 -8.78 -7.37
C ALA A 105 0.22 -8.58 -8.82
N TRP A 106 1.24 -7.75 -9.02
CA TRP A 106 1.87 -7.56 -10.32
C TRP A 106 2.74 -8.75 -10.72
N ALA A 107 3.44 -9.36 -9.75
CA ALA A 107 4.37 -10.43 -9.97
C ALA A 107 3.71 -11.82 -10.09
N ALA A 108 2.56 -12.01 -9.46
CA ALA A 108 1.84 -13.29 -9.47
C ALA A 108 1.26 -13.60 -10.86
N LYS A 109 1.44 -14.84 -11.32
CA LYS A 109 0.90 -15.35 -12.58
C LYS A 109 -0.53 -15.87 -12.46
N ASP A 110 -0.92 -16.29 -11.26
CA ASP A 110 -2.27 -16.80 -10.95
C ASP A 110 -2.64 -16.50 -9.49
N ILE A 111 -3.91 -16.77 -9.14
CA ILE A 111 -4.43 -16.52 -7.80
C ILE A 111 -3.76 -17.38 -6.73
N LYS A 112 -3.32 -18.58 -7.06
CA LYS A 112 -2.63 -19.47 -6.12
C LYS A 112 -1.26 -18.91 -5.76
N GLU A 113 -0.47 -18.51 -6.75
CA GLU A 113 0.82 -17.87 -6.51
C GLU A 113 0.65 -16.55 -5.75
N LEU A 114 -0.40 -15.76 -6.07
CA LEU A 114 -0.73 -14.56 -5.30
C LEU A 114 -0.88 -14.87 -3.81
N MET A 115 -1.72 -15.86 -3.48
CA MET A 115 -1.99 -16.24 -2.09
C MET A 115 -0.72 -16.71 -1.36
N ASP A 116 0.11 -17.54 -2.01
CA ASP A 116 1.36 -18.04 -1.46
C ASP A 116 2.37 -16.91 -1.20
N LEU A 117 2.52 -15.97 -2.13
CA LEU A 117 3.43 -14.83 -1.99
C LEU A 117 2.96 -13.85 -0.91
N VAL A 118 1.65 -13.56 -0.85
CA VAL A 118 1.07 -12.72 0.22
C VAL A 118 1.31 -13.35 1.59
N ASP A 119 1.08 -14.65 1.75
CA ASP A 119 1.33 -15.36 3.02
C ASP A 119 2.80 -15.25 3.44
N ASN A 120 3.72 -15.48 2.50
CA ASN A 120 5.16 -15.42 2.78
C ASN A 120 5.64 -14.04 3.20
N PHE A 121 5.14 -12.95 2.58
CA PHE A 121 5.60 -11.59 2.90
C PHE A 121 4.83 -10.97 4.07
N THR A 122 3.63 -11.45 4.37
CA THR A 122 2.78 -10.91 5.45
C THR A 122 3.10 -11.52 6.80
N ARG A 123 3.14 -12.86 6.88
CA ARG A 123 3.23 -13.57 8.16
C ARG A 123 4.58 -13.49 8.87
N ILE A 124 5.54 -12.83 8.28
CA ILE A 124 6.83 -12.55 8.95
C ILE A 124 6.70 -11.53 10.09
N THR A 125 5.63 -10.74 10.09
CA THR A 125 5.31 -9.72 11.10
C THR A 125 3.85 -9.81 11.55
N HIS A 126 2.90 -9.94 10.60
CA HIS A 126 1.45 -9.89 10.80
C HIS A 126 0.85 -11.29 10.76
N ASN A 127 0.79 -11.96 11.90
CA ASN A 127 0.18 -13.28 12.04
C ASN A 127 -1.18 -13.25 12.80
N HIS A 128 -1.72 -12.07 13.06
CA HIS A 128 -3.08 -11.87 13.54
C HIS A 128 -4.06 -11.96 12.35
N PRO A 129 -5.27 -12.58 12.52
CA PRO A 129 -6.24 -12.74 11.42
C PRO A 129 -6.56 -11.44 10.68
N GLU A 130 -6.75 -10.31 11.37
CA GLU A 130 -7.04 -9.01 10.75
C GLU A 130 -5.87 -8.46 9.92
N GLY A 131 -4.63 -8.59 10.41
CA GLY A 131 -3.44 -8.17 9.66
C GLY A 131 -3.22 -9.01 8.40
N ILE A 132 -3.50 -10.31 8.47
CA ILE A 132 -3.47 -11.23 7.33
C ILE A 132 -4.58 -10.85 6.33
N LYS A 133 -5.81 -10.69 6.81
CA LYS A 133 -6.97 -10.28 6.00
C LYS A 133 -6.71 -9.00 5.22
N GLY A 134 -6.16 -7.96 5.89
CA GLY A 134 -5.86 -6.68 5.24
C GLY A 134 -4.90 -6.82 4.06
N ALA A 135 -3.81 -7.58 4.22
CA ALA A 135 -2.86 -7.83 3.13
C ALA A 135 -3.49 -8.62 1.97
N PHE A 136 -4.20 -9.72 2.27
CA PHE A 136 -4.86 -10.53 1.24
C PHE A 136 -5.90 -9.74 0.45
N VAL A 137 -6.75 -9.00 1.14
CA VAL A 137 -7.79 -8.18 0.50
C VAL A 137 -7.17 -7.12 -0.40
N THR A 138 -6.14 -6.41 0.07
CA THR A 138 -5.44 -5.41 -0.75
C THR A 138 -4.82 -6.03 -2.00
N ALA A 139 -4.09 -7.15 -1.85
CA ALA A 139 -3.47 -7.84 -2.97
C ALA A 139 -4.51 -8.34 -3.98
N VAL A 140 -5.63 -8.89 -3.52
CA VAL A 140 -6.72 -9.35 -4.39
C VAL A 140 -7.38 -8.18 -5.12
N CYS A 141 -7.60 -7.03 -4.48
CA CYS A 141 -8.11 -5.83 -5.16
C CYS A 141 -7.20 -5.40 -6.32
N VAL A 142 -5.89 -5.35 -6.08
CA VAL A 142 -4.91 -4.99 -7.12
C VAL A 142 -4.91 -6.04 -8.23
N TYR A 143 -4.91 -7.32 -7.88
CA TYR A 143 -4.95 -8.42 -8.86
C TYR A 143 -6.21 -8.38 -9.71
N ASP A 144 -7.39 -8.22 -9.11
CA ASP A 144 -8.67 -8.10 -9.82
C ASP A 144 -8.70 -6.90 -10.77
N ALA A 145 -8.14 -5.76 -10.34
CA ALA A 145 -8.00 -4.58 -11.19
C ALA A 145 -7.09 -4.84 -12.39
N LEU A 146 -5.95 -5.53 -12.20
CA LEU A 146 -5.06 -5.96 -13.29
C LEU A 146 -5.73 -6.92 -14.27
N GLN A 147 -6.63 -7.78 -13.78
CA GLN A 147 -7.43 -8.68 -14.63
C GLN A 147 -8.58 -7.95 -15.35
N GLY A 148 -8.73 -6.64 -15.19
CA GLY A 148 -9.76 -5.84 -15.85
C GLY A 148 -11.16 -5.99 -15.25
N LYS A 149 -11.30 -6.48 -14.01
CA LYS A 149 -12.61 -6.53 -13.34
C LYS A 149 -13.15 -5.13 -13.10
N SER A 150 -14.48 -5.01 -13.24
CA SER A 150 -15.16 -3.75 -12.95
C SER A 150 -15.12 -3.41 -11.45
N LYS A 151 -15.26 -2.13 -11.11
CA LYS A 151 -15.37 -1.68 -9.70
C LYS A 151 -16.51 -2.38 -8.95
N LYS A 152 -17.62 -2.69 -9.67
CA LYS A 152 -18.73 -3.44 -9.09
C LYS A 152 -18.27 -4.84 -8.67
N ALA A 153 -17.58 -5.57 -9.55
CA ALA A 153 -17.06 -6.91 -9.25
C ALA A 153 -16.02 -6.89 -8.13
N ILE A 154 -15.10 -5.91 -8.14
CA ILE A 154 -14.12 -5.71 -7.05
C ILE A 154 -14.86 -5.46 -5.73
N LYS A 155 -15.85 -4.57 -5.71
CA LYS A 155 -16.68 -4.31 -4.52
C LYS A 155 -17.35 -5.57 -3.99
N GLU A 156 -18.00 -6.33 -4.86
CA GLU A 156 -18.70 -7.57 -4.49
C GLU A 156 -17.76 -8.58 -3.81
N HIS A 157 -16.53 -8.74 -4.32
CA HIS A 157 -15.51 -9.57 -3.67
C HIS A 157 -15.13 -9.06 -2.28
N MET A 158 -14.99 -7.75 -2.13
CA MET A 158 -14.55 -7.15 -0.86
C MET A 158 -15.60 -7.16 0.22
N LEU A 159 -16.89 -7.18 -0.11
CA LEU A 159 -17.99 -7.23 0.86
C LEU A 159 -17.98 -8.51 1.71
N HIS A 160 -17.37 -9.59 1.26
CA HIS A 160 -17.17 -10.79 2.09
C HIS A 160 -16.20 -10.56 3.24
N ALA A 161 -15.20 -9.71 3.05
CA ALA A 161 -14.17 -9.42 4.07
C ALA A 161 -14.48 -8.15 4.87
N TYR A 162 -15.08 -7.15 4.21
CA TYR A 162 -15.38 -5.82 4.75
C TYR A 162 -16.81 -5.39 4.34
N PRO A 163 -17.86 -5.97 4.93
CA PRO A 163 -19.26 -5.67 4.58
C PRO A 163 -19.64 -4.21 4.81
N GLU A 164 -18.96 -3.52 5.73
CA GLU A 164 -19.16 -2.11 6.05
C GLU A 164 -18.94 -1.16 4.88
N ILE A 165 -18.16 -1.56 3.86
CA ILE A 165 -17.96 -0.76 2.64
C ILE A 165 -19.30 -0.42 1.96
N SER A 166 -20.32 -1.25 2.10
CA SER A 166 -21.65 -1.01 1.51
C SER A 166 -22.39 0.17 2.14
N SER A 167 -22.08 0.50 3.40
CA SER A 167 -22.71 1.57 4.18
C SER A 167 -21.90 2.86 4.22
N PHE A 168 -20.69 2.88 3.65
CA PHE A 168 -19.86 4.07 3.67
C PHE A 168 -20.47 5.18 2.81
N ASP A 169 -20.43 6.39 3.34
CA ASP A 169 -20.73 7.64 2.67
C ASP A 169 -19.51 8.59 2.75
N TYR A 170 -19.13 9.14 1.62
CA TYR A 170 -17.91 9.94 1.52
C TYR A 170 -17.91 11.18 2.41
N GLU A 171 -19.03 11.92 2.43
CA GLU A 171 -19.14 13.12 3.25
C GLU A 171 -19.17 12.80 4.73
N THR A 172 -19.75 11.67 5.11
CA THR A 172 -19.72 11.17 6.47
C THR A 172 -18.31 10.75 6.88
N LEU A 173 -17.58 10.00 6.05
CA LEU A 173 -16.19 9.63 6.33
C LEU A 173 -15.29 10.86 6.50
N ARG A 174 -15.43 11.86 5.63
CA ARG A 174 -14.69 13.13 5.74
C ARG A 174 -14.88 13.83 7.08
N LYS A 175 -16.04 13.69 7.71
CA LYS A 175 -16.36 14.32 9.00
C LYS A 175 -15.97 13.48 10.20
N THR A 176 -16.03 12.15 10.08
CA THR A 176 -16.02 11.24 11.24
C THR A 176 -14.81 10.30 11.29
N TYR A 177 -14.13 10.05 10.15
CA TYR A 177 -12.98 9.16 10.14
C TYR A 177 -11.77 9.84 10.79
N HIS A 178 -11.13 9.12 11.71
CA HIS A 178 -9.96 9.57 12.45
C HIS A 178 -8.78 8.63 12.25
N PHE A 179 -7.59 9.07 12.67
CA PHE A 179 -6.36 8.30 12.60
C PHE A 179 -6.52 6.91 13.22
N ASN A 180 -6.17 5.89 12.45
CA ASN A 180 -6.20 4.50 12.89
C ASN A 180 -5.23 3.65 12.08
N GLU A 181 -4.32 2.96 12.77
CA GLU A 181 -3.26 2.13 12.18
C GLU A 181 -3.68 0.66 11.96
N THR A 182 -4.95 0.30 12.20
CA THR A 182 -5.38 -1.09 12.07
C THR A 182 -5.90 -1.42 10.68
N CYS A 183 -5.66 -2.65 10.19
CA CYS A 183 -6.18 -3.10 8.90
C CYS A 183 -7.69 -2.92 8.78
N GLN A 184 -8.46 -3.27 9.83
CA GLN A 184 -9.91 -3.22 9.80
C GLN A 184 -10.49 -1.80 9.76
N GLN A 185 -9.69 -0.79 10.08
CA GLN A 185 -10.12 0.60 10.03
C GLN A 185 -9.32 1.49 9.06
N SER A 186 -8.48 0.90 8.22
CA SER A 186 -7.75 1.60 7.15
C SER A 186 -8.04 1.00 5.78
N VAL A 187 -8.00 -0.34 5.67
CA VAL A 187 -8.16 -1.03 4.38
C VAL A 187 -9.53 -0.80 3.74
N PRO A 188 -10.67 -0.95 4.45
CA PRO A 188 -11.97 -0.71 3.84
C PRO A 188 -12.18 0.74 3.41
N GLN A 189 -11.64 1.73 4.15
CA GLN A 189 -11.69 3.15 3.79
C GLN A 189 -10.87 3.43 2.52
N ALA A 190 -9.68 2.85 2.42
CA ALA A 190 -8.84 2.96 1.22
C ALA A 190 -9.52 2.35 -0.01
N ILE A 191 -10.09 1.15 0.10
CA ILE A 191 -10.82 0.49 -0.99
C ILE A 191 -12.04 1.33 -1.38
N TYR A 192 -12.81 1.83 -0.42
CA TYR A 192 -13.97 2.67 -0.69
C TYR A 192 -13.58 3.94 -1.47
N SER A 193 -12.50 4.61 -1.08
CA SER A 193 -12.00 5.80 -1.77
C SER A 193 -11.62 5.51 -3.23
N PHE A 194 -11.00 4.36 -3.50
CA PHE A 194 -10.79 3.89 -4.87
C PHE A 194 -12.12 3.65 -5.60
N LEU A 195 -13.08 2.97 -4.99
CA LEU A 195 -14.36 2.61 -5.63
C LEU A 195 -15.15 3.84 -6.09
N ILE A 196 -15.10 4.95 -5.35
CA ILE A 196 -15.81 6.20 -5.68
C ILE A 196 -15.01 7.15 -6.57
N SER A 197 -13.74 6.85 -6.86
CA SER A 197 -12.88 7.72 -7.68
C SER A 197 -13.19 7.62 -9.17
N ASN A 198 -12.83 8.64 -9.96
CA ASN A 198 -13.01 8.70 -11.41
C ASN A 198 -11.69 8.73 -12.20
N GLY A 199 -10.55 8.56 -11.51
CA GLY A 199 -9.21 8.54 -12.09
C GLY A 199 -8.18 8.45 -10.98
N PHE A 200 -6.90 8.30 -11.34
CA PHE A 200 -5.83 8.12 -10.38
C PHE A 200 -5.69 9.33 -9.42
N GLU A 201 -5.61 10.55 -9.96
CA GLU A 201 -5.47 11.75 -9.13
C GLU A 201 -6.70 12.01 -8.25
N ASP A 202 -7.90 11.75 -8.78
CA ASP A 202 -9.14 11.83 -8.01
C ASP A 202 -9.15 10.82 -6.84
N CYS A 203 -8.58 9.62 -7.06
CA CYS A 203 -8.41 8.62 -6.00
C CYS A 203 -7.48 9.15 -4.90
N VAL A 204 -6.31 9.69 -5.25
CA VAL A 204 -5.39 10.30 -4.28
C VAL A 204 -6.11 11.37 -3.45
N LYS A 205 -6.77 12.32 -4.13
CA LYS A 205 -7.43 13.46 -3.48
C LYS A 205 -8.58 13.03 -2.57
N LYS A 206 -9.41 12.09 -3.02
CA LYS A 206 -10.51 11.57 -2.21
C LYS A 206 -10.00 10.82 -0.99
N THR A 207 -8.98 9.98 -1.13
CA THR A 207 -8.43 9.21 -0.01
C THR A 207 -7.82 10.14 1.04
N ILE A 208 -6.97 11.08 0.66
CA ILE A 208 -6.36 12.01 1.61
C ILE A 208 -7.43 12.88 2.29
N SER A 209 -8.47 13.29 1.58
CA SER A 209 -9.50 14.17 2.13
C SER A 209 -10.45 13.51 3.13
N ILE A 210 -10.48 12.18 3.25
CA ILE A 210 -11.18 11.53 4.37
C ILE A 210 -10.37 11.61 5.67
N GLY A 211 -9.08 11.96 5.61
CA GLY A 211 -8.19 12.03 6.76
C GLY A 211 -7.75 10.67 7.27
N GLY A 212 -7.44 10.60 8.56
CA GLY A 212 -6.90 9.40 9.19
C GLY A 212 -5.40 9.23 8.92
N ASP A 213 -4.96 8.01 8.78
CA ASP A 213 -3.62 7.58 8.37
C ASP A 213 -3.52 7.75 6.84
N CYS A 214 -3.21 8.96 6.40
CA CYS A 214 -3.40 9.41 5.03
C CYS A 214 -2.42 8.80 4.03
N ASP A 215 -1.16 8.62 4.41
CA ASP A 215 -0.12 8.03 3.58
C ASP A 215 -0.40 6.55 3.34
N THR A 216 -0.67 5.78 4.39
CA THR A 216 -1.02 4.36 4.29
C THR A 216 -2.33 4.14 3.54
N THR A 217 -3.41 4.88 3.86
CA THR A 217 -4.68 4.72 3.13
C THR A 217 -4.54 5.10 1.67
N ALA A 218 -3.72 6.13 1.35
CA ALA A 218 -3.44 6.51 -0.03
C ALA A 218 -2.50 5.51 -0.72
N ALA A 219 -1.50 4.93 -0.04
CA ALA A 219 -0.68 3.86 -0.60
C ALA A 219 -1.54 2.67 -1.04
N ILE A 220 -2.47 2.23 -0.20
CA ILE A 220 -3.39 1.12 -0.52
C ILE A 220 -4.33 1.48 -1.68
N SER A 221 -5.04 2.60 -1.60
CA SER A 221 -6.03 2.99 -2.61
C SER A 221 -5.41 3.28 -3.97
N CYS A 222 -4.24 3.94 -4.00
CA CYS A 222 -3.54 4.30 -5.23
C CYS A 222 -2.86 3.11 -5.89
N ALA A 223 -2.46 2.07 -5.12
CA ALA A 223 -2.01 0.80 -5.70
C ALA A 223 -3.12 0.14 -6.53
N ILE A 224 -4.36 0.14 -6.01
CA ILE A 224 -5.53 -0.39 -6.72
C ILE A 224 -5.88 0.51 -7.91
N ALA A 225 -5.84 1.84 -7.72
CA ALA A 225 -6.18 2.81 -8.76
C ALA A 225 -5.22 2.75 -9.96
N GLU A 226 -3.90 2.59 -9.73
CA GLU A 226 -2.93 2.38 -10.82
C GLU A 226 -3.25 1.14 -11.63
N ALA A 227 -3.49 0.01 -10.95
CA ALA A 227 -3.83 -1.26 -11.60
C ALA A 227 -5.12 -1.17 -12.42
N TYR A 228 -6.10 -0.40 -11.93
CA TYR A 228 -7.41 -0.25 -12.57
C TYR A 228 -7.39 0.75 -13.74
N TYR A 229 -6.87 1.96 -13.51
CA TYR A 229 -6.90 3.03 -14.52
C TYR A 229 -5.76 2.91 -15.54
N LYS A 230 -4.68 2.20 -15.20
CA LYS A 230 -3.49 1.99 -16.05
C LYS A 230 -2.82 3.28 -16.51
N LYS A 231 -3.18 4.40 -15.92
CA LYS A 231 -2.68 5.73 -16.28
C LYS A 231 -2.52 6.59 -15.03
N ILE A 232 -1.30 7.02 -14.79
CA ILE A 232 -0.95 8.07 -13.81
C ILE A 232 -0.55 9.32 -14.59
N PRO A 233 -1.02 10.53 -14.22
CA PRO A 233 -0.55 11.77 -14.85
C PRO A 233 0.96 11.89 -14.78
N ALA A 234 1.62 12.18 -15.92
CA ALA A 234 3.08 12.23 -16.03
C ALA A 234 3.72 13.24 -15.04
N THR A 235 3.05 14.36 -14.81
CA THR A 235 3.49 15.39 -13.85
C THR A 235 3.53 14.90 -12.40
N ILE A 236 2.59 14.02 -12.02
CA ILE A 236 2.56 13.40 -10.69
C ILE A 236 3.72 12.40 -10.56
N VAL A 237 3.92 11.56 -11.60
CA VAL A 237 5.03 10.60 -11.64
C VAL A 237 6.37 11.34 -11.50
N GLU A 238 6.60 12.37 -12.31
CA GLU A 238 7.86 13.13 -12.30
C GLU A 238 8.13 13.74 -10.91
N LYS A 239 7.12 14.38 -10.30
CA LYS A 239 7.26 14.97 -8.97
C LYS A 239 7.55 13.93 -7.89
N ALA A 240 6.86 12.79 -7.90
CA ALA A 240 7.08 11.72 -6.94
C ALA A 240 8.47 11.08 -7.09
N MET A 241 8.91 10.80 -8.33
CA MET A 241 10.22 10.21 -8.60
C MET A 241 11.37 11.10 -8.12
N ARG A 242 11.23 12.43 -8.15
CA ARG A 242 12.23 13.37 -7.61
C ARG A 242 12.39 13.28 -6.08
N LYS A 243 11.43 12.69 -5.35
CA LYS A 243 11.49 12.50 -3.90
C LYS A 243 12.25 11.22 -3.50
N LEU A 244 12.56 10.35 -4.47
CA LEU A 244 13.12 9.03 -4.21
C LEU A 244 14.64 8.98 -4.40
N PRO A 245 15.36 8.26 -3.53
CA PRO A 245 16.76 7.93 -3.75
C PRO A 245 16.96 7.07 -5.01
N LYS A 246 18.12 7.24 -5.69
CA LYS A 246 18.44 6.55 -6.95
C LYS A 246 18.27 5.02 -6.87
N GLU A 247 18.64 4.41 -5.77
CA GLU A 247 18.53 2.96 -5.59
C GLU A 247 17.07 2.47 -5.53
N MET A 248 16.14 3.26 -4.98
CA MET A 248 14.71 2.94 -5.04
C MET A 248 14.19 3.04 -6.46
N ILE A 249 14.62 4.07 -7.20
CA ILE A 249 14.28 4.25 -8.61
C ILE A 249 14.76 3.05 -9.43
N THR A 250 15.98 2.56 -9.18
CA THR A 250 16.52 1.37 -9.86
C THR A 250 15.62 0.15 -9.65
N ILE A 251 15.20 -0.12 -8.40
CA ILE A 251 14.29 -1.24 -8.10
C ILE A 251 12.92 -1.07 -8.78
N ILE A 252 12.39 0.14 -8.81
CA ILE A 252 11.13 0.45 -9.50
C ILE A 252 11.24 0.17 -11.00
N ASP A 253 12.32 0.63 -11.63
CA ASP A 253 12.56 0.46 -13.08
C ASP A 253 12.71 -1.02 -13.44
N GLU A 254 13.53 -1.76 -12.69
CA GLU A 254 13.68 -3.22 -12.86
C GLU A 254 12.35 -3.96 -12.67
N PHE A 255 11.58 -3.57 -11.65
CA PHE A 255 10.28 -4.18 -11.39
C PHE A 255 9.28 -3.91 -12.52
N ASN A 256 9.21 -2.68 -13.01
CA ASN A 256 8.35 -2.30 -14.12
C ASN A 256 8.77 -2.97 -15.43
N LEU A 257 10.07 -3.13 -15.69
CA LEU A 257 10.57 -3.85 -16.86
C LEU A 257 10.14 -5.33 -16.84
N LYS A 258 10.15 -5.96 -15.66
CA LYS A 258 9.85 -7.41 -15.52
C LYS A 258 8.35 -7.71 -15.40
N TYR A 259 7.60 -6.89 -14.68
CA TYR A 259 6.22 -7.16 -14.29
C TYR A 259 5.21 -6.07 -14.70
N GLY A 260 5.65 -4.94 -15.29
CA GLY A 260 4.75 -3.92 -15.81
C GLY A 260 3.80 -4.50 -16.87
N LYS A 261 2.51 -4.17 -16.77
CA LYS A 261 1.44 -4.70 -17.65
C LYS A 261 0.73 -3.56 -18.36
#